data_bf3110dda4b5532be11fc134a1c20b77
#
_entry.id   bf3110dda4b5532be11fc134a1c20b77
#
_cell.length_a   1.000
_cell.length_b   1.000
_cell.length_c   1.000
_cell.angle_alpha   90.00
_cell.angle_beta   90.00
_cell.angle_gamma   90.00
#
_symmetry.space_group_name_H-M   'P 1'
#
loop_
_entity.id
_entity.type
_entity.pdbx_description
1 polymer ?
#
loop_
_entity_poly.entity_id
_entity_poly.type
_entity_poly.pdbx_seq_one_letter_code
_entity_poly.pdbx_strand_id
1 'polypeptide(L)'
;MIQTCDPPRTLGLRRLSAQEFCTLLQKETSSIYRPHSEVLRMVTVGEVWGLCAPSRQLLAAQPVLPMDADLALAAALRACRGWRGIEGGYFLAPPVGAQDPAQLVAATAARARQLARGRQVLAVLDPGAQQLLPLYLGQGFALRALRPLDSLAPCFVLTAGTATPRREPVWVPLEDRMLLARQLAKGYAALDSRRRDQSIWLGMYPV
;
A
#
# COMPACT_ATOMS: atom_id res chain seq x y z
N MET A 1 4.46 -45.62 1.29
CA MET A 1 4.56 -44.47 0.38
C MET A 1 4.98 -43.26 1.22
N ILE A 2 6.23 -42.84 1.10
CA ILE A 2 6.72 -41.64 1.81
C ILE A 2 6.38 -40.46 0.91
N GLN A 3 5.43 -39.61 1.33
CA GLN A 3 5.21 -38.32 0.69
C GLN A 3 6.45 -37.47 0.94
N THR A 4 7.26 -37.29 -0.10
CA THR A 4 8.31 -36.29 -0.12
C THR A 4 7.63 -34.92 -0.08
N CYS A 5 7.65 -34.25 1.09
CA CYS A 5 7.35 -32.84 1.18
C CYS A 5 8.37 -32.09 0.32
N ASP A 6 7.91 -31.52 -0.78
CA ASP A 6 8.71 -30.54 -1.53
C ASP A 6 9.18 -29.44 -0.56
N PRO A 7 10.46 -29.05 -0.60
CA PRO A 7 10.92 -27.94 0.22
C PRO A 7 10.13 -26.68 -0.12
N PRO A 8 9.85 -25.81 0.86
CA PRO A 8 9.08 -24.60 0.62
C PRO A 8 9.75 -23.81 -0.52
N ARG A 9 8.98 -23.54 -1.57
CA ARG A 9 9.44 -22.78 -2.74
C ARG A 9 9.84 -21.39 -2.27
N THR A 10 11.13 -21.14 -2.14
CA THR A 10 11.65 -19.86 -1.66
C THR A 10 11.39 -18.81 -2.75
N LEU A 11 10.47 -17.90 -2.48
CA LEU A 11 10.22 -16.76 -3.36
C LEU A 11 11.40 -15.79 -3.29
N GLY A 12 11.85 -15.30 -4.42
CA GLY A 12 12.95 -14.34 -4.52
C GLY A 12 12.45 -12.91 -4.62
N LEU A 13 13.01 -12.02 -3.81
CA LEU A 13 12.77 -10.58 -3.93
C LEU A 13 13.94 -9.94 -4.69
N ARG A 14 13.63 -9.15 -5.71
CA ARG A 14 14.66 -8.39 -6.44
C ARG A 14 14.16 -7.05 -6.93
N ARG A 15 15.07 -6.13 -7.16
CA ARG A 15 14.78 -4.88 -7.85
C ARG A 15 14.52 -5.15 -9.34
N LEU A 16 13.50 -4.51 -9.89
CA LEU A 16 13.13 -4.61 -11.28
C LEU A 16 13.66 -3.41 -12.08
N SER A 17 13.92 -3.63 -13.35
CA SER A 17 14.09 -2.54 -14.31
C SER A 17 12.74 -1.91 -14.66
N ALA A 18 12.76 -0.68 -15.13
CA ALA A 18 11.57 0.01 -15.63
C ALA A 18 10.85 -0.78 -16.72
N GLN A 19 11.61 -1.41 -17.62
CA GLN A 19 11.05 -2.19 -18.72
C GLN A 19 10.32 -3.44 -18.23
N GLU A 20 10.87 -4.18 -17.27
CA GLU A 20 10.22 -5.35 -16.67
C GLU A 20 8.91 -4.99 -15.99
N PHE A 21 8.89 -3.87 -15.27
CA PHE A 21 7.67 -3.38 -14.61
C PHE A 21 6.61 -2.95 -15.63
N CYS A 22 6.99 -2.19 -16.67
CA CYS A 22 6.07 -1.81 -17.72
C CYS A 22 5.50 -3.02 -18.46
N THR A 23 6.31 -4.06 -18.70
CA THR A 23 5.83 -5.30 -19.31
C THR A 23 4.80 -6.02 -18.42
N LEU A 24 4.98 -5.98 -17.09
CA LEU A 24 4.00 -6.52 -16.15
C LEU A 24 2.69 -5.74 -16.20
N LEU A 25 2.77 -4.40 -16.15
CA LEU A 25 1.60 -3.53 -16.21
C LEU A 25 0.77 -3.71 -17.48
N GLN A 26 1.41 -3.95 -18.62
CA GLN A 26 0.72 -4.20 -19.89
C GLN A 26 -0.10 -5.50 -19.89
N LYS A 27 0.28 -6.48 -19.05
CA LYS A 27 -0.43 -7.75 -18.90
C LYS A 27 -1.60 -7.66 -17.92
N GLU A 28 -1.59 -6.66 -17.08
CA GLU A 28 -2.63 -6.43 -16.08
C GLU A 28 -3.68 -5.49 -16.67
N THR A 29 -4.90 -6.01 -16.83
CA THR A 29 -6.08 -5.22 -17.17
C THR A 29 -6.60 -4.40 -15.98
N SER A 30 -5.70 -3.91 -15.11
CA SER A 30 -6.10 -3.17 -13.92
C SER A 30 -6.62 -1.78 -14.26
N SER A 31 -7.59 -1.32 -13.49
CA SER A 31 -8.31 -0.05 -13.63
C SER A 31 -7.45 1.22 -13.47
N ILE A 32 -6.16 1.08 -13.18
CA ILE A 32 -5.23 2.21 -13.04
C ILE A 32 -4.55 2.45 -14.37
N TYR A 33 -5.27 3.13 -15.28
CA TYR A 33 -4.65 3.60 -16.51
C TYR A 33 -3.78 4.83 -16.20
N ARG A 34 -2.48 4.63 -16.18
CA ARG A 34 -1.50 5.72 -16.24
C ARG A 34 -0.75 5.67 -17.58
N PRO A 35 -0.47 6.82 -18.20
CA PRO A 35 0.35 6.86 -19.42
C PRO A 35 1.68 6.15 -19.19
N HIS A 36 2.13 5.37 -20.17
CA HIS A 36 3.39 4.63 -20.10
C HIS A 36 4.60 5.52 -19.79
N SER A 37 4.63 6.73 -20.34
CA SER A 37 5.66 7.73 -20.06
C SER A 37 5.70 8.17 -18.60
N GLU A 38 4.55 8.28 -17.95
CA GLU A 38 4.46 8.62 -16.54
C GLU A 38 4.97 7.49 -15.65
N VAL A 39 4.60 6.26 -15.96
CA VAL A 39 5.11 5.06 -15.25
C VAL A 39 6.62 4.97 -15.39
N LEU A 40 7.17 5.13 -16.61
CA LEU A 40 8.60 5.15 -16.84
C LEU A 40 9.30 6.23 -16.00
N ARG A 41 8.76 7.44 -15.98
CA ARG A 41 9.30 8.53 -15.16
C ARG A 41 9.33 8.16 -13.69
N MET A 42 8.25 7.63 -13.15
CA MET A 42 8.16 7.23 -11.74
C MET A 42 9.21 6.19 -11.37
N VAL A 43 9.37 5.15 -12.18
CA VAL A 43 10.32 4.07 -11.88
C VAL A 43 11.78 4.46 -12.13
N THR A 44 12.03 5.53 -12.89
CA THR A 44 13.37 6.08 -13.06
C THR A 44 13.87 6.81 -11.81
N VAL A 45 12.97 7.49 -11.09
CA VAL A 45 13.31 8.24 -9.86
C VAL A 45 13.09 7.45 -8.57
N GLY A 46 12.38 6.32 -8.66
CA GLY A 46 12.08 5.43 -7.54
C GLY A 46 12.75 4.06 -7.65
N GLU A 47 12.22 3.13 -6.91
CA GLU A 47 12.59 1.71 -6.98
C GLU A 47 11.35 0.86 -7.20
N VAL A 48 11.46 -0.18 -8.01
CA VAL A 48 10.41 -1.20 -8.14
C VAL A 48 10.96 -2.53 -7.66
N TRP A 49 10.25 -3.15 -6.75
CA TRP A 49 10.59 -4.45 -6.21
C TRP A 49 9.65 -5.51 -6.75
N GLY A 50 10.21 -6.64 -7.17
CA GLY A 50 9.48 -7.77 -7.71
C GLY A 50 9.62 -8.99 -6.82
N LEU A 51 8.52 -9.75 -6.70
CA LEU A 51 8.46 -11.07 -6.12
C LEU A 51 8.53 -12.09 -7.26
N CYS A 52 9.52 -12.97 -7.23
CA CYS A 52 9.76 -13.94 -8.27
C CYS A 52 9.63 -15.37 -7.74
N ALA A 53 9.01 -16.24 -8.54
CA ALA A 53 9.07 -17.69 -8.31
C ALA A 53 10.50 -18.22 -8.49
N PRO A 54 10.80 -19.44 -8.02
CA PRO A 54 12.10 -20.10 -8.27
C PRO A 54 12.42 -20.25 -9.76
N SER A 55 11.41 -20.35 -10.60
CA SER A 55 11.51 -20.33 -12.07
C SER A 55 11.93 -18.97 -12.66
N ARG A 56 12.17 -17.95 -11.82
CA ARG A 56 12.38 -16.54 -12.18
C ARG A 56 11.15 -15.83 -12.79
N GLN A 57 10.01 -16.48 -12.83
CA GLN A 57 8.76 -15.84 -13.24
C GLN A 57 8.41 -14.74 -12.23
N LEU A 58 8.12 -13.54 -12.73
CA LEU A 58 7.63 -12.43 -11.93
C LEU A 58 6.17 -12.68 -11.54
N LEU A 59 5.91 -12.70 -10.22
CA LEU A 59 4.59 -12.97 -9.64
C LEU A 59 3.87 -11.68 -9.24
N ALA A 60 4.62 -10.71 -8.73
CA ALA A 60 4.08 -9.42 -8.32
C ALA A 60 5.19 -8.37 -8.32
N ALA A 61 4.82 -7.11 -8.43
CA ALA A 61 5.74 -5.99 -8.32
C ALA A 61 5.11 -4.84 -7.54
N GLN A 62 5.93 -4.11 -6.80
CA GLN A 62 5.51 -2.95 -6.02
C GLN A 62 6.51 -1.81 -6.14
N PRO A 63 6.08 -0.61 -6.55
CA PRO A 63 6.92 0.57 -6.57
C PRO A 63 7.06 1.20 -5.19
N VAL A 64 8.26 1.71 -4.92
CA VAL A 64 8.62 2.58 -3.79
C VAL A 64 9.09 3.88 -4.38
N LEU A 65 8.30 4.93 -4.27
CA LEU A 65 8.49 6.17 -5.02
C LEU A 65 8.68 7.35 -4.06
N PRO A 66 9.58 8.30 -4.35
CA PRO A 66 9.58 9.58 -3.67
C PRO A 66 8.25 10.30 -3.96
N MET A 67 7.70 11.03 -2.98
CA MET A 67 6.41 11.71 -3.15
C MET A 67 6.39 12.68 -4.34
N ASP A 68 7.54 13.32 -4.61
CA ASP A 68 7.66 14.27 -5.72
C ASP A 68 7.72 13.59 -7.10
N ALA A 69 7.77 12.26 -7.15
CA ALA A 69 7.67 11.51 -8.41
C ALA A 69 6.26 11.61 -9.02
N ASP A 70 5.24 11.76 -8.18
CA ASP A 70 3.84 11.97 -8.59
C ASP A 70 3.36 13.32 -8.04
N LEU A 71 3.48 14.38 -8.86
CA LEU A 71 3.12 15.73 -8.44
C LEU A 71 1.61 15.88 -8.19
N ALA A 72 0.76 15.17 -8.93
CA ALA A 72 -0.69 15.22 -8.76
C ALA A 72 -1.08 14.58 -7.41
N LEU A 73 -0.56 13.40 -7.11
CA LEU A 73 -0.76 12.73 -5.83
C LEU A 73 -0.22 13.58 -4.67
N ALA A 74 1.00 14.12 -4.81
CA ALA A 74 1.59 14.97 -3.79
C ALA A 74 0.74 16.23 -3.53
N ALA A 75 0.24 16.87 -4.58
CA ALA A 75 -0.65 18.04 -4.46
C ALA A 75 -1.98 17.68 -3.78
N ALA A 76 -2.62 16.56 -4.19
CA ALA A 76 -3.86 16.08 -3.60
C ALA A 76 -3.70 15.75 -2.12
N LEU A 77 -2.59 15.12 -1.72
CA LEU A 77 -2.30 14.81 -0.33
C LEU A 77 -1.98 16.08 0.49
N ARG A 78 -1.23 17.04 -0.04
CA ARG A 78 -0.92 18.32 0.63
C ARG A 78 -2.16 19.19 0.83
N ALA A 79 -3.14 19.10 -0.07
CA ALA A 79 -4.42 19.80 0.07
C ALA A 79 -5.29 19.24 1.21
N CYS A 80 -4.98 18.03 1.71
CA CYS A 80 -5.72 17.43 2.82
C CYS A 80 -5.43 18.14 4.13
N ARG A 81 -6.51 18.46 4.88
CA ARG A 81 -6.39 19.08 6.20
C ARG A 81 -5.58 18.17 7.13
N GLY A 82 -4.57 18.70 7.80
CA GLY A 82 -3.68 17.93 8.68
C GLY A 82 -2.46 17.30 7.98
N TRP A 83 -2.37 17.38 6.65
CA TRP A 83 -1.25 16.85 5.87
C TRP A 83 -0.31 17.93 5.34
N ARG A 84 -0.55 19.17 5.74
CA ARG A 84 0.34 20.29 5.42
C ARG A 84 1.70 20.06 6.07
N GLY A 85 2.77 20.06 5.28
CA GLY A 85 4.14 19.85 5.76
C GLY A 85 4.67 18.43 5.55
N ILE A 86 3.92 17.53 4.90
CA ILE A 86 4.48 16.25 4.42
C ILE A 86 5.34 16.56 3.18
N GLU A 87 6.53 17.07 3.42
CA GLU A 87 7.50 17.32 2.37
C GLU A 87 8.53 16.19 2.32
N GLY A 88 8.83 15.72 1.11
CA GLY A 88 9.93 14.81 0.86
C GLY A 88 9.81 13.42 1.51
N GLY A 89 8.63 12.82 1.51
CA GLY A 89 8.39 11.44 1.92
C GLY A 89 8.50 10.43 0.77
N TYR A 90 8.17 9.19 1.08
CA TYR A 90 8.06 8.09 0.12
C TYR A 90 6.65 7.53 0.15
N PHE A 91 6.18 7.05 -1.00
CA PHE A 91 4.91 6.34 -1.04
C PHE A 91 5.03 4.96 -1.69
N LEU A 92 4.11 4.09 -1.30
CA LEU A 92 3.92 2.75 -1.81
C LEU A 92 2.58 2.72 -2.55
N ALA A 93 2.60 2.45 -3.84
CA ALA A 93 1.39 2.07 -4.56
C ALA A 93 1.05 0.60 -4.28
N PRO A 94 -0.20 0.15 -4.51
CA PRO A 94 -0.54 -1.24 -4.34
C PRO A 94 0.31 -2.14 -5.25
N PRO A 95 0.66 -3.36 -4.79
CA PRO A 95 1.37 -4.31 -5.63
C PRO A 95 0.51 -4.72 -6.83
N VAL A 96 1.17 -4.85 -7.97
CA VAL A 96 0.62 -5.37 -9.21
C VAL A 96 0.98 -6.85 -9.33
N GLY A 97 0.03 -7.70 -9.75
CA GLY A 97 0.19 -9.16 -9.70
C GLY A 97 -0.30 -9.74 -8.39
N ALA A 98 -1.04 -10.85 -8.45
CA ALA A 98 -1.91 -11.21 -7.34
C ALA A 98 -1.41 -12.34 -6.43
N GLN A 99 -0.20 -12.89 -6.62
CA GLN A 99 0.22 -14.04 -5.83
C GLN A 99 1.09 -13.60 -4.63
N ASP A 100 0.57 -13.91 -3.43
CA ASP A 100 1.19 -13.70 -2.12
C ASP A 100 1.84 -12.31 -1.92
N PRO A 101 1.05 -11.23 -1.86
CA PRO A 101 1.59 -9.88 -1.71
C PRO A 101 2.23 -9.61 -0.34
N ALA A 102 2.02 -10.47 0.66
CA ALA A 102 2.45 -10.20 2.04
C ALA A 102 3.96 -9.99 2.17
N GLN A 103 4.75 -10.88 1.56
CA GLN A 103 6.21 -10.79 1.59
C GLN A 103 6.71 -9.54 0.84
N LEU A 104 6.08 -9.22 -0.30
CA LEU A 104 6.42 -8.04 -1.09
C LEU A 104 6.09 -6.76 -0.32
N VAL A 105 4.89 -6.66 0.27
CA VAL A 105 4.48 -5.52 1.10
C VAL A 105 5.42 -5.32 2.28
N ALA A 106 5.81 -6.40 2.98
CA ALA A 106 6.73 -6.32 4.10
C ALA A 106 8.12 -5.78 3.67
N ALA A 107 8.67 -6.31 2.59
CA ALA A 107 9.99 -5.91 2.08
C ALA A 107 9.98 -4.45 1.57
N THR A 108 8.97 -4.06 0.81
CA THR A 108 8.87 -2.69 0.27
C THR A 108 8.57 -1.68 1.36
N ALA A 109 7.76 -2.02 2.38
CA ALA A 109 7.53 -1.17 3.54
C ALA A 109 8.82 -0.94 4.34
N ALA A 110 9.63 -1.98 4.55
CA ALA A 110 10.93 -1.86 5.19
C ALA A 110 11.88 -0.97 4.36
N ARG A 111 11.93 -1.20 3.04
CA ARG A 111 12.77 -0.42 2.13
C ARG A 111 12.35 1.06 2.10
N ALA A 112 11.07 1.35 2.03
CA ALA A 112 10.55 2.72 2.07
C ALA A 112 10.97 3.46 3.34
N ARG A 113 10.92 2.80 4.50
CA ARG A 113 11.39 3.39 5.78
C ARG A 113 12.90 3.69 5.75
N GLN A 114 13.71 2.78 5.19
CA GLN A 114 15.15 3.01 5.04
C GLN A 114 15.42 4.24 4.16
N LEU A 115 14.75 4.35 3.01
CA LEU A 115 14.90 5.47 2.09
C LEU A 115 14.39 6.78 2.71
N ALA A 116 13.32 6.72 3.47
CA ALA A 116 12.70 7.89 4.08
C ALA A 116 13.59 8.53 5.15
N ARG A 117 14.49 7.80 5.79
CA ARG A 117 15.41 8.34 6.82
C ARG A 117 14.69 9.18 7.88
N GLY A 118 13.59 8.68 8.42
CA GLY A 118 12.76 9.37 9.40
C GLY A 118 11.69 10.30 8.82
N ARG A 119 11.66 10.52 7.49
CA ARG A 119 10.57 11.22 6.82
C ARG A 119 9.33 10.33 6.70
N GLN A 120 8.21 10.92 6.30
CA GLN A 120 6.94 10.20 6.19
C GLN A 120 6.98 9.13 5.09
N VAL A 121 6.44 7.96 5.40
CA VAL A 121 6.13 6.90 4.43
C VAL A 121 4.61 6.75 4.36
N LEU A 122 4.10 6.73 3.16
CA LEU A 122 2.67 6.62 2.85
C LEU A 122 2.41 5.35 2.03
N ALA A 123 1.24 4.78 2.18
CA ALA A 123 0.69 3.81 1.26
C ALA A 123 -0.67 4.32 0.79
N VAL A 124 -0.90 4.27 -0.51
CA VAL A 124 -2.17 4.66 -1.12
C VAL A 124 -2.75 3.44 -1.81
N LEU A 125 -3.92 3.01 -1.36
CA LEU A 125 -4.61 1.86 -1.91
C LEU A 125 -5.88 2.29 -2.61
N ASP A 126 -6.05 1.81 -3.83
CA ASP A 126 -7.31 1.97 -4.55
C ASP A 126 -8.44 1.20 -3.85
N PRO A 127 -9.69 1.60 -4.07
CA PRO A 127 -10.84 0.90 -3.50
C PRO A 127 -10.88 -0.59 -3.83
N GLY A 128 -10.43 -0.99 -5.02
CA GLY A 128 -10.33 -2.38 -5.44
C GLY A 128 -9.22 -3.19 -4.75
N ALA A 129 -8.24 -2.51 -4.13
CA ALA A 129 -7.13 -3.14 -3.41
C ALA A 129 -7.35 -3.23 -1.89
N GLN A 130 -8.57 -3.07 -1.42
CA GLN A 130 -8.92 -3.06 0.01
C GLN A 130 -8.51 -4.31 0.78
N GLN A 131 -8.40 -5.46 0.11
CA GLN A 131 -7.95 -6.73 0.70
C GLN A 131 -6.50 -6.66 1.18
N LEU A 132 -5.71 -5.67 0.73
CA LEU A 132 -4.33 -5.45 1.16
C LEU A 132 -4.23 -4.64 2.46
N LEU A 133 -5.31 -3.97 2.89
CA LEU A 133 -5.32 -3.17 4.14
C LEU A 133 -4.75 -3.92 5.35
N PRO A 134 -5.17 -5.18 5.65
CA PRO A 134 -4.63 -5.92 6.77
C PRO A 134 -3.11 -6.11 6.70
N LEU A 135 -2.56 -6.28 5.50
CA LEU A 135 -1.12 -6.45 5.32
C LEU A 135 -0.35 -5.19 5.69
N TYR A 136 -0.83 -4.02 5.26
CA TYR A 136 -0.21 -2.74 5.61
C TYR A 136 -0.35 -2.41 7.10
N LEU A 137 -1.53 -2.66 7.69
CA LEU A 137 -1.73 -2.47 9.13
C LEU A 137 -0.77 -3.37 9.93
N GLY A 138 -0.62 -4.65 9.52
CA GLY A 138 0.36 -5.58 10.09
C GLY A 138 1.82 -5.13 9.94
N GLN A 139 2.12 -4.25 8.98
CA GLN A 139 3.43 -3.61 8.82
C GLN A 139 3.56 -2.29 9.60
N GLY A 140 2.63 -1.96 10.49
CA GLY A 140 2.65 -0.75 11.32
C GLY A 140 2.28 0.52 10.56
N PHE A 141 1.47 0.39 9.50
CA PHE A 141 0.78 1.53 8.92
C PHE A 141 -0.53 1.78 9.65
N ALA A 142 -0.99 3.02 9.62
CA ALA A 142 -2.28 3.43 10.13
C ALA A 142 -3.12 4.01 8.99
N LEU A 143 -4.36 3.56 8.82
CA LEU A 143 -5.30 4.21 7.92
C LEU A 143 -5.73 5.55 8.50
N ARG A 144 -5.42 6.63 7.82
CA ARG A 144 -5.62 8.01 8.26
C ARG A 144 -6.72 8.75 7.52
N ALA A 145 -6.97 8.40 6.27
CA ALA A 145 -7.93 9.11 5.46
C ALA A 145 -8.51 8.24 4.34
N LEU A 146 -9.71 8.61 3.90
CA LEU A 146 -10.30 8.26 2.63
C LEU A 146 -10.27 9.51 1.74
N ARG A 147 -9.67 9.44 0.55
CA ARG A 147 -9.49 10.59 -0.34
C ARG A 147 -9.83 10.25 -1.78
N PRO A 148 -10.64 11.09 -2.46
CA PRO A 148 -10.78 10.99 -3.90
C PRO A 148 -9.47 11.46 -4.54
N LEU A 149 -8.74 10.50 -5.10
CA LEU A 149 -7.50 10.71 -5.84
C LEU A 149 -7.75 10.11 -7.22
N ASP A 150 -7.91 10.89 -8.24
CA ASP A 150 -8.07 10.46 -9.66
C ASP A 150 -9.14 9.36 -9.93
N SER A 151 -9.83 8.87 -8.92
CA SER A 151 -10.88 7.85 -9.04
C SER A 151 -12.21 8.35 -8.49
N LEU A 152 -13.31 7.80 -9.01
CA LEU A 152 -14.67 8.11 -8.53
C LEU A 152 -14.89 7.67 -7.08
N ALA A 153 -14.21 6.64 -6.65
CA ALA A 153 -14.28 6.14 -5.29
C ALA A 153 -13.03 6.54 -4.48
N PRO A 154 -13.19 6.88 -3.18
CA PRO A 154 -12.09 7.35 -2.37
C PRO A 154 -11.06 6.25 -2.10
N CYS A 155 -9.79 6.56 -2.34
CA CYS A 155 -8.64 5.73 -1.99
C CYS A 155 -8.39 5.75 -0.49
N PHE A 156 -7.78 4.68 0.00
CA PHE A 156 -7.28 4.57 1.37
C PHE A 156 -5.88 5.17 1.47
N VAL A 157 -5.71 6.12 2.36
CA VAL A 157 -4.41 6.74 2.62
C VAL A 157 -3.90 6.29 3.98
N LEU A 158 -2.80 5.56 3.97
CA LEU A 158 -2.15 5.05 5.15
C LEU A 158 -0.81 5.76 5.37
N THR A 159 -0.44 5.93 6.65
CA THR A 159 0.88 6.45 7.03
C THR A 159 1.62 5.43 7.87
N ALA A 160 2.90 5.25 7.62
CA ALA A 160 3.75 4.54 8.56
C ALA A 160 3.96 5.40 9.80
N GLY A 161 3.79 4.83 10.98
CA GLY A 161 4.01 5.54 12.24
C GLY A 161 3.53 4.73 13.43
N THR A 162 4.13 5.02 14.57
CA THR A 162 3.84 4.38 15.85
C THR A 162 2.72 5.11 16.58
N ALA A 163 1.48 4.96 16.14
CA ALA A 163 0.37 5.32 17.02
C ALA A 163 0.21 4.16 18.01
N THR A 164 0.57 4.40 19.25
CA THR A 164 0.30 3.44 20.33
C THR A 164 -1.14 3.60 20.76
N PRO A 165 -1.98 2.57 20.60
CA PRO A 165 -3.36 2.65 21.03
C PRO A 165 -3.43 2.82 22.55
N ARG A 166 -4.17 3.84 23.00
CA ARG A 166 -4.36 4.14 24.43
C ARG A 166 -5.71 3.65 24.97
N ARG A 167 -6.58 3.16 24.11
CA ARG A 167 -7.95 2.74 24.45
C ARG A 167 -8.33 1.52 23.63
N GLU A 168 -9.41 0.87 24.03
CA GLU A 168 -10.01 -0.17 23.22
C GLU A 168 -10.53 0.38 21.87
N PRO A 169 -10.41 -0.40 20.78
CA PRO A 169 -10.84 0.03 19.46
C PRO A 169 -12.36 0.03 19.32
N VAL A 170 -12.85 0.96 18.53
CA VAL A 170 -14.17 0.84 17.92
C VAL A 170 -14.03 0.04 16.63
N TRP A 171 -14.70 -1.11 16.57
CA TRP A 171 -14.63 -1.97 15.39
C TRP A 171 -15.62 -1.50 14.32
N VAL A 172 -15.13 -1.25 13.13
CA VAL A 172 -15.90 -0.76 11.97
C VAL A 172 -15.74 -1.74 10.80
N PRO A 173 -16.84 -2.24 10.21
CA PRO A 173 -16.74 -3.05 9.00
C PRO A 173 -16.13 -2.21 7.86
N LEU A 174 -15.23 -2.82 7.10
CA LEU A 174 -14.57 -2.12 5.98
C LEU A 174 -15.58 -1.71 4.88
N GLU A 175 -16.66 -2.44 4.74
CA GLU A 175 -17.74 -2.19 3.79
C GLU A 175 -18.57 -0.94 4.17
N ASP A 176 -18.67 -0.62 5.47
CA ASP A 176 -19.36 0.59 5.93
C ASP A 176 -18.48 1.85 5.76
N ARG A 177 -18.36 2.29 4.51
CA ARG A 177 -17.55 3.45 4.11
C ARG A 177 -17.98 4.73 4.79
N MET A 178 -19.27 4.90 5.06
CA MET A 178 -19.78 6.09 5.72
C MET A 178 -19.36 6.16 7.18
N LEU A 179 -19.51 5.06 7.92
CA LEU A 179 -19.08 4.98 9.30
C LEU A 179 -17.55 5.13 9.40
N LEU A 180 -16.80 4.49 8.51
CA LEU A 180 -15.35 4.60 8.43
C LEU A 180 -14.92 6.06 8.21
N ALA A 181 -15.49 6.74 7.21
CA ALA A 181 -15.20 8.14 6.95
C ALA A 181 -15.55 9.06 8.14
N ARG A 182 -16.67 8.77 8.82
CA ARG A 182 -17.08 9.52 10.02
C ARG A 182 -16.09 9.34 11.18
N GLN A 183 -15.56 8.14 11.40
CA GLN A 183 -14.56 7.91 12.45
C GLN A 183 -13.23 8.59 12.12
N LEU A 184 -12.77 8.47 10.88
CA LEU A 184 -11.56 9.19 10.42
C LEU A 184 -11.70 10.70 10.58
N ALA A 185 -12.87 11.28 10.27
CA ALA A 185 -13.14 12.70 10.43
C ALA A 185 -13.13 13.15 11.90
N LYS A 186 -13.45 12.26 12.84
CA LYS A 186 -13.37 12.51 14.30
C LYS A 186 -11.94 12.38 14.86
N GLY A 187 -10.93 12.12 14.03
CA GLY A 187 -9.55 11.95 14.45
C GLY A 187 -9.21 10.53 14.90
N TYR A 188 -10.00 9.53 14.51
CA TYR A 188 -9.62 8.13 14.69
C TYR A 188 -8.71 7.67 13.53
N ALA A 189 -7.91 6.63 13.79
CA ALA A 189 -7.16 5.93 12.77
C ALA A 189 -7.37 4.42 12.92
N ALA A 190 -7.39 3.68 11.82
CA ALA A 190 -7.34 2.23 11.91
C ALA A 190 -5.89 1.77 12.08
N LEU A 191 -5.63 1.05 13.16
CA LEU A 191 -4.30 0.50 13.49
C LEU A 191 -4.27 -1.01 13.42
N ASP A 192 -5.44 -1.64 13.40
CA ASP A 192 -5.59 -3.08 13.47
C ASP A 192 -6.73 -3.55 12.57
N SER A 193 -6.74 -4.84 12.26
CA SER A 193 -7.81 -5.45 11.49
C SER A 193 -8.05 -6.89 11.95
N ARG A 194 -9.29 -7.33 11.82
CA ARG A 194 -9.68 -8.74 12.05
C ARG A 194 -10.65 -9.20 10.97
N ARG A 195 -10.64 -10.48 10.67
CA ARG A 195 -11.68 -11.10 9.85
C ARG A 195 -12.80 -11.63 10.75
N ARG A 196 -14.02 -11.34 10.35
CA ARG A 196 -15.23 -11.88 10.95
C ARG A 196 -16.24 -12.15 9.82
N ASP A 197 -16.71 -13.38 9.73
CA ASP A 197 -17.77 -13.78 8.77
C ASP A 197 -17.48 -13.31 7.31
N GLN A 198 -16.28 -13.55 6.81
CA GLN A 198 -15.77 -13.13 5.49
C GLN A 198 -15.55 -11.61 5.32
N SER A 199 -15.95 -10.79 6.27
CA SER A 199 -15.74 -9.34 6.27
C SER A 199 -14.47 -8.94 6.99
N ILE A 200 -13.84 -7.85 6.54
CA ILE A 200 -12.71 -7.21 7.22
C ILE A 200 -13.27 -6.15 8.16
N TRP A 201 -12.90 -6.22 9.42
CA TRP A 201 -13.21 -5.21 10.43
C TRP A 201 -11.95 -4.45 10.79
N LEU A 202 -12.05 -3.13 10.86
CA LEU A 202 -10.97 -2.23 11.21
C LEU A 202 -11.10 -1.77 12.66
N GLY A 203 -10.03 -1.94 13.44
CA GLY A 203 -9.92 -1.41 14.80
C GLY A 203 -9.56 0.08 14.74
N MET A 204 -10.52 0.94 15.04
CA MET A 204 -10.39 2.39 15.02
C MET A 204 -10.02 2.91 16.41
N TYR A 205 -8.92 3.64 16.49
CA TYR A 205 -8.39 4.21 17.74
C TYR A 205 -8.33 5.73 17.65
N PRO A 206 -8.62 6.47 18.73
CA PRO A 206 -8.37 7.91 18.79
C PRO A 206 -6.86 8.17 18.76
N VAL A 207 -6.42 9.12 17.95
CA VAL A 207 -5.00 9.45 17.73
C VAL A 207 -4.74 10.93 17.84
#